data_7924f1c1d33f153ff780afa1485de17d
#
_entry.id   7924f1c1d33f153ff780afa1485de17d
#
_cell.length_a   1.000
_cell.length_b   1.000
_cell.length_c   1.000
_cell.angle_alpha   90.00
_cell.angle_beta   90.00
_cell.angle_gamma   90.00
#
_symmetry.space_group_name_H-M   'P 1'
#
loop_
_entity.id
_entity.type
_entity.pdbx_description
1 polymer ?
#
loop_
_entity_poly.entity_id
_entity_poly.type
_entity_poly.pdbx_seq_one_letter_code
_entity_poly.pdbx_strand_id
1 'polypeptide(L)'
;MNIQRLALALCWLALAATAHGLHAQAKPEAMARTPAELTWRTQGGLAMAGMEQANLVGDPSKPGPYTLRLKFPAGYKLAPHTHPDSREVTILSGTWYTGYGEKFDEAALKALPAGSFYTEPASIPHFVAVQEPVLIQVSGTGPSGRVFVKPADSAK
;
A
#
# COMPACT_ATOMS: atom_id res chain seq x y z
N MET A 1 -50.57 62.05 -14.99
CA MET A 1 -49.21 62.34 -14.48
C MET A 1 -48.74 61.06 -13.82
N ASN A 2 -47.88 60.23 -14.54
CA ASN A 2 -47.48 58.89 -14.18
C ASN A 2 -46.22 58.93 -13.35
N ILE A 3 -46.29 58.33 -12.18
CA ILE A 3 -45.12 58.15 -11.34
C ILE A 3 -44.71 56.68 -11.51
N GLN A 4 -43.62 56.46 -12.22
CA GLN A 4 -42.98 55.11 -12.39
C GLN A 4 -42.40 54.61 -11.06
N ARG A 5 -42.83 53.45 -10.64
CA ARG A 5 -42.25 52.75 -9.48
C ARG A 5 -41.04 51.98 -9.95
N LEU A 6 -39.86 52.36 -9.48
CA LEU A 6 -38.59 51.65 -9.66
C LEU A 6 -38.56 50.51 -8.67
N ALA A 7 -38.62 49.26 -9.19
CA ALA A 7 -38.43 48.08 -8.39
C ALA A 7 -36.95 47.75 -8.33
N LEU A 8 -36.32 47.86 -7.16
CA LEU A 8 -34.97 47.40 -6.86
C LEU A 8 -35.00 45.91 -6.58
N ALA A 9 -34.52 45.11 -7.52
CA ALA A 9 -34.26 43.70 -7.32
C ALA A 9 -32.93 43.52 -6.55
N LEU A 10 -33.00 43.17 -5.28
CA LEU A 10 -31.86 42.74 -4.48
C LEU A 10 -31.48 41.32 -4.87
N CYS A 11 -30.42 41.12 -5.63
CA CYS A 11 -29.79 39.81 -5.82
C CYS A 11 -29.04 39.41 -4.55
N TRP A 12 -29.59 38.45 -3.83
CA TRP A 12 -28.85 37.73 -2.77
C TRP A 12 -27.91 36.71 -3.42
N LEU A 13 -26.61 37.01 -3.49
CA LEU A 13 -25.59 36.00 -3.76
C LEU A 13 -25.41 35.17 -2.49
N ALA A 14 -25.96 33.98 -2.48
CA ALA A 14 -25.65 32.95 -1.47
C ALA A 14 -24.23 32.44 -1.71
N LEU A 15 -23.28 32.90 -0.93
CA LEU A 15 -21.92 32.41 -0.89
C LEU A 15 -21.96 31.03 -0.17
N ALA A 16 -22.03 29.95 -0.94
CA ALA A 16 -21.88 28.59 -0.40
C ALA A 16 -20.44 28.40 0.07
N ALA A 17 -20.17 28.62 1.34
CA ALA A 17 -18.92 28.27 1.98
C ALA A 17 -18.84 26.73 2.03
N THR A 18 -18.10 26.13 1.10
CA THR A 18 -17.71 24.73 1.19
C THR A 18 -16.77 24.56 2.37
N ALA A 19 -17.32 24.10 3.49
CA ALA A 19 -16.53 23.70 4.63
C ALA A 19 -15.66 22.50 4.22
N HIS A 20 -14.44 22.75 3.80
CA HIS A 20 -13.43 21.72 3.69
C HIS A 20 -13.13 21.25 5.12
N GLY A 21 -13.67 20.10 5.49
CA GLY A 21 -13.39 19.46 6.77
C GLY A 21 -11.89 19.27 6.90
N LEU A 22 -11.25 20.10 7.70
CA LEU A 22 -9.89 19.84 8.20
C LEU A 22 -9.98 18.53 8.98
N HIS A 23 -9.59 17.42 8.33
CA HIS A 23 -9.32 16.19 9.05
C HIS A 23 -8.14 16.49 9.96
N ALA A 24 -8.43 16.69 11.24
CA ALA A 24 -7.39 16.81 12.26
C ALA A 24 -6.54 15.53 12.20
N GLN A 25 -5.35 15.62 11.62
CA GLN A 25 -4.38 14.55 11.71
C GLN A 25 -4.08 14.34 13.19
N ALA A 26 -4.27 13.11 13.66
CA ALA A 26 -3.91 12.75 15.01
C ALA A 26 -2.45 13.19 15.26
N LYS A 27 -2.22 13.82 16.41
CA LYS A 27 -0.87 14.29 16.79
C LYS A 27 0.10 13.11 16.68
N PRO A 28 1.24 13.26 15.98
CA PRO A 28 2.24 12.22 15.92
C PRO A 28 2.67 11.80 17.32
N GLU A 29 2.59 10.52 17.62
CA GLU A 29 3.05 9.95 18.88
C GLU A 29 4.47 9.41 18.69
N ALA A 30 5.38 9.75 19.63
CA ALA A 30 6.72 9.20 19.63
C ALA A 30 6.66 7.70 19.94
N MET A 31 7.27 6.89 19.06
CA MET A 31 7.25 5.43 19.19
C MET A 31 8.65 4.86 19.00
N ALA A 32 9.02 3.93 19.88
CA ALA A 32 10.20 3.09 19.75
C ALA A 32 9.79 1.65 20.05
N ARG A 33 10.13 0.71 19.16
CA ARG A 33 9.80 -0.71 19.34
C ARG A 33 10.97 -1.59 18.91
N THR A 34 11.33 -2.50 19.77
CA THR A 34 12.26 -3.58 19.46
C THR A 34 11.57 -4.69 18.64
N PRO A 35 12.28 -5.58 17.96
CA PRO A 35 11.67 -6.71 17.26
C PRO A 35 10.79 -7.60 18.15
N ALA A 36 11.13 -7.74 19.43
CA ALA A 36 10.38 -8.56 20.39
C ALA A 36 9.02 -7.97 20.78
N GLU A 37 8.85 -6.65 20.63
CA GLU A 37 7.61 -5.94 20.98
C GLU A 37 6.62 -5.88 19.81
N LEU A 38 6.97 -6.46 18.65
CA LEU A 38 6.09 -6.48 17.49
C LEU A 38 5.02 -7.56 17.62
N THR A 39 3.77 -7.18 17.40
CA THR A 39 2.66 -8.13 17.34
C THR A 39 2.51 -8.65 15.92
N TRP A 40 2.82 -9.93 15.75
CA TRP A 40 2.71 -10.64 14.48
C TRP A 40 1.35 -11.29 14.31
N ARG A 41 0.81 -11.23 13.11
CA ARG A 41 -0.45 -11.89 12.72
C ARG A 41 -0.24 -12.69 11.44
N THR A 42 -0.89 -13.84 11.34
CA THR A 42 -0.84 -14.73 10.17
C THR A 42 -2.08 -14.61 9.27
N GLN A 43 -3.06 -13.82 9.68
CA GLN A 43 -4.32 -13.62 8.96
C GLN A 43 -4.75 -12.16 9.02
N GLY A 44 -5.50 -11.74 7.99
CA GLY A 44 -6.03 -10.38 7.87
C GLY A 44 -5.00 -9.36 7.38
N GLY A 45 -5.47 -8.17 7.03
CA GLY A 45 -4.64 -7.15 6.40
C GLY A 45 -4.08 -7.64 5.06
N LEU A 46 -2.77 -7.53 4.88
CA LEU A 46 -2.05 -8.04 3.70
C LEU A 46 -1.46 -9.44 3.93
N ALA A 47 -1.59 -10.02 5.13
CA ALA A 47 -1.08 -11.34 5.44
C ALA A 47 -1.81 -12.42 4.62
N MET A 48 -1.04 -13.34 4.08
CA MET A 48 -1.51 -14.52 3.35
C MET A 48 -0.99 -15.79 4.05
N ALA A 49 -1.57 -16.92 3.68
CA ALA A 49 -1.11 -18.21 4.20
C ALA A 49 0.40 -18.37 4.06
N GLY A 50 1.06 -18.72 5.14
CA GLY A 50 2.50 -18.93 5.20
C GLY A 50 3.33 -17.66 5.48
N MET A 51 2.76 -16.46 5.53
CA MET A 51 3.47 -15.25 5.88
C MET A 51 2.94 -14.63 7.18
N GLU A 52 3.75 -13.79 7.81
CA GLU A 52 3.37 -13.03 9.00
C GLU A 52 3.47 -11.52 8.74
N GLN A 53 2.56 -10.75 9.32
CA GLN A 53 2.54 -9.29 9.23
C GLN A 53 2.54 -8.64 10.62
N ALA A 54 3.33 -7.58 10.78
CA ALA A 54 3.27 -6.68 11.92
C ALA A 54 3.13 -5.24 11.45
N ASN A 55 2.10 -4.54 11.88
CA ASN A 55 1.95 -3.10 11.61
C ASN A 55 2.82 -2.31 12.59
N LEU A 56 3.62 -1.39 12.06
CA LEU A 56 4.44 -0.47 12.85
C LEU A 56 3.75 0.88 12.98
N VAL A 57 3.28 1.44 11.88
CA VAL A 57 2.57 2.72 11.80
C VAL A 57 1.34 2.53 10.93
N GLY A 58 0.21 3.10 11.32
CA GLY A 58 -1.02 3.11 10.54
C GLY A 58 -1.63 1.74 10.31
N ASP A 59 -2.62 1.71 9.44
CA ASP A 59 -3.34 0.51 9.02
C ASP A 59 -3.41 0.49 7.50
N PRO A 60 -2.80 -0.49 6.82
CA PRO A 60 -2.79 -0.52 5.35
C PRO A 60 -4.19 -0.65 4.73
N SER A 61 -5.21 -1.04 5.48
CA SER A 61 -6.59 -1.12 4.99
C SER A 61 -7.34 0.21 5.01
N LYS A 62 -6.75 1.26 5.60
CA LYS A 62 -7.37 2.58 5.81
C LYS A 62 -6.64 3.66 5.03
N PRO A 63 -7.29 4.78 4.71
CA PRO A 63 -6.60 5.95 4.16
C PRO A 63 -5.51 6.46 5.09
N GLY A 64 -4.36 6.85 4.52
CA GLY A 64 -3.23 7.42 5.22
C GLY A 64 -1.95 6.61 5.13
N PRO A 65 -0.84 7.15 5.64
CA PRO A 65 0.45 6.48 5.59
C PRO A 65 0.47 5.24 6.49
N TYR A 66 1.15 4.21 6.03
CA TYR A 66 1.40 3.01 6.82
C TYR A 66 2.85 2.54 6.67
N THR A 67 3.34 1.86 7.69
CA THR A 67 4.58 1.08 7.65
C THR A 67 4.32 -0.25 8.36
N LEU A 68 4.72 -1.33 7.72
CA LEU A 68 4.56 -2.68 8.26
C LEU A 68 5.79 -3.54 7.97
N ARG A 69 5.91 -4.67 8.65
CA ARG A 69 6.89 -5.70 8.35
C ARG A 69 6.20 -6.99 7.96
N LEU A 70 6.82 -7.70 7.02
CA LEU A 70 6.37 -9.00 6.54
C LEU A 70 7.50 -10.02 6.70
N LYS A 71 7.17 -11.19 7.25
CA LYS A 71 8.04 -12.37 7.25
C LYS A 71 7.55 -13.38 6.24
N PHE A 72 8.47 -13.96 5.52
CA PHE A 72 8.22 -15.01 4.55
C PHE A 72 9.05 -16.23 4.90
N PRO A 73 8.48 -17.46 4.86
CA PRO A 73 9.25 -18.68 5.03
C PRO A 73 10.06 -19.00 3.77
N ALA A 74 11.07 -19.84 3.92
CA ALA A 74 11.79 -20.40 2.78
C ALA A 74 10.85 -21.08 1.78
N GLY A 75 11.16 -20.97 0.49
CA GLY A 75 10.38 -21.57 -0.60
C GLY A 75 9.08 -20.82 -0.95
N TYR A 76 8.81 -19.66 -0.33
CA TYR A 76 7.61 -18.89 -0.64
C TYR A 76 7.68 -18.30 -2.05
N LYS A 77 6.60 -18.47 -2.82
CA LYS A 77 6.43 -17.85 -4.14
C LYS A 77 5.13 -17.07 -4.16
N LEU A 78 5.19 -15.87 -4.72
CA LEU A 78 4.03 -15.00 -4.90
C LEU A 78 3.84 -14.75 -6.39
N ALA A 79 2.70 -15.21 -6.90
CA ALA A 79 2.33 -15.05 -8.30
C ALA A 79 2.23 -13.57 -8.69
N PRO A 80 2.29 -13.24 -9.98
CA PRO A 80 2.13 -11.87 -10.45
C PRO A 80 0.88 -11.21 -9.89
N HIS A 81 1.06 -10.03 -9.31
CA HIS A 81 0.00 -9.26 -8.66
C HIS A 81 0.33 -7.77 -8.69
N THR A 82 -0.68 -6.96 -8.42
CA THR A 82 -0.59 -5.51 -8.32
C THR A 82 -1.08 -5.03 -6.97
N HIS A 83 -0.77 -3.80 -6.65
CA HIS A 83 -1.32 -3.06 -5.51
C HIS A 83 -2.00 -1.78 -5.98
N PRO A 84 -3.07 -1.30 -5.30
CA PRO A 84 -3.72 -0.03 -5.64
C PRO A 84 -2.86 1.18 -5.26
N ASP A 85 -1.92 1.02 -4.33
CA ASP A 85 -0.99 2.04 -3.83
C ASP A 85 0.44 1.78 -4.30
N SER A 86 1.24 2.84 -4.39
CA SER A 86 2.68 2.70 -4.56
C SER A 86 3.33 2.41 -3.22
N ARG A 87 4.28 1.47 -3.22
CA ARG A 87 4.96 1.02 -2.00
C ARG A 87 6.47 1.08 -2.14
N GLU A 88 7.11 1.32 -1.04
CA GLU A 88 8.57 1.27 -0.86
C GLU A 88 8.92 0.08 0.02
N VAL A 89 9.88 -0.70 -0.41
CA VAL A 89 10.26 -1.95 0.26
C VAL A 89 11.75 -1.94 0.58
N THR A 90 12.06 -2.22 1.84
CA THR A 90 13.43 -2.42 2.33
C THR A 90 13.60 -3.86 2.81
N ILE A 91 14.63 -4.53 2.36
CA ILE A 91 14.97 -5.88 2.79
C ILE A 91 15.78 -5.78 4.09
N LEU A 92 15.24 -6.33 5.18
CA LEU A 92 15.88 -6.27 6.51
C LEU A 92 16.74 -7.49 6.82
N SER A 93 16.34 -8.69 6.30
CA SER A 93 17.15 -9.90 6.42
C SER A 93 16.82 -10.90 5.31
N GLY A 94 17.76 -11.79 4.98
CA GLY A 94 17.66 -12.73 3.87
C GLY A 94 17.82 -12.09 2.51
N THR A 95 17.48 -12.84 1.46
CA THR A 95 17.53 -12.40 0.06
C THR A 95 16.15 -12.46 -0.56
N TRP A 96 15.64 -11.30 -0.99
CA TRP A 96 14.37 -11.14 -1.68
C TRP A 96 14.59 -11.21 -3.19
N TYR A 97 13.86 -12.06 -3.88
CA TYR A 97 13.90 -12.14 -5.33
C TYR A 97 12.61 -11.58 -5.90
N THR A 98 12.70 -10.52 -6.70
CA THR A 98 11.53 -9.89 -7.31
C THR A 98 11.76 -9.62 -8.80
N GLY A 99 10.67 -9.69 -9.57
CA GLY A 99 10.63 -9.33 -10.98
C GLY A 99 9.34 -8.61 -11.30
N TYR A 100 9.34 -7.79 -12.36
CA TYR A 100 8.16 -7.10 -12.85
C TYR A 100 7.59 -7.79 -14.08
N GLY A 101 6.27 -7.82 -14.21
CA GLY A 101 5.56 -8.38 -15.35
C GLY A 101 4.33 -9.20 -14.95
N GLU A 102 3.51 -9.51 -15.94
CA GLU A 102 2.25 -10.24 -15.77
C GLU A 102 2.42 -11.76 -15.69
N LYS A 103 3.62 -12.27 -16.03
CA LYS A 103 3.95 -13.70 -15.97
C LYS A 103 5.12 -13.90 -15.02
N PHE A 104 5.04 -14.96 -14.22
CA PHE A 104 6.17 -15.35 -13.39
C PHE A 104 7.30 -15.87 -14.29
N ASP A 105 8.46 -15.22 -14.20
CA ASP A 105 9.67 -15.58 -14.95
C ASP A 105 10.87 -15.64 -13.98
N GLU A 106 11.40 -16.82 -13.75
CA GLU A 106 12.54 -17.00 -12.86
C GLU A 106 13.80 -16.27 -13.37
N ALA A 107 13.95 -16.16 -14.70
CA ALA A 107 15.11 -15.48 -15.29
C ALA A 107 15.06 -13.96 -15.12
N ALA A 108 13.87 -13.39 -14.91
CA ALA A 108 13.66 -11.97 -14.65
C ALA A 108 13.78 -11.58 -13.15
N LEU A 109 14.00 -12.56 -12.27
CA LEU A 109 14.14 -12.28 -10.84
C LEU A 109 15.47 -11.60 -10.54
N LYS A 110 15.39 -10.44 -9.90
CA LYS A 110 16.54 -9.73 -9.33
C LYS A 110 16.70 -10.11 -7.86
N ALA A 111 17.89 -10.58 -7.48
CA ALA A 111 18.23 -10.84 -6.10
C ALA A 111 18.54 -9.53 -5.35
N LEU A 112 17.86 -9.32 -4.24
CA LEU A 112 17.98 -8.15 -3.38
C LEU A 112 18.35 -8.63 -1.96
N PRO A 113 19.63 -8.63 -1.57
CA PRO A 113 20.04 -9.01 -0.22
C PRO A 113 19.62 -7.95 0.82
N ALA A 114 19.80 -8.28 2.10
CA ALA A 114 19.56 -7.35 3.21
C ALA A 114 20.25 -5.99 2.99
N GLY A 115 19.56 -4.89 3.30
CA GLY A 115 19.98 -3.52 3.01
C GLY A 115 19.54 -3.01 1.63
N SER A 116 19.03 -3.88 0.76
CA SER A 116 18.48 -3.47 -0.54
C SER A 116 17.16 -2.73 -0.39
N PHE A 117 16.85 -1.93 -1.42
CA PHE A 117 15.61 -1.18 -1.54
C PHE A 117 15.03 -1.35 -2.95
N TYR A 118 13.71 -1.41 -3.06
CA TYR A 118 12.99 -1.34 -4.34
C TYR A 118 11.60 -0.74 -4.16
N THR A 119 10.94 -0.43 -5.26
CA THR A 119 9.58 0.11 -5.26
C THR A 119 8.60 -0.86 -5.90
N GLU A 120 7.35 -0.82 -5.45
CA GLU A 120 6.20 -1.47 -6.09
C GLU A 120 5.23 -0.37 -6.52
N PRO A 121 5.39 0.20 -7.74
CA PRO A 121 4.50 1.26 -8.19
C PRO A 121 3.06 0.76 -8.31
N ALA A 122 2.10 1.64 -8.04
CA ALA A 122 0.68 1.30 -8.12
C ALA A 122 0.33 0.70 -9.48
N SER A 123 -0.45 -0.38 -9.47
CA SER A 123 -0.94 -1.08 -10.67
C SER A 123 0.13 -1.71 -11.57
N ILE A 124 1.41 -1.68 -11.19
CA ILE A 124 2.48 -2.37 -11.94
C ILE A 124 2.58 -3.82 -11.45
N PRO A 125 2.37 -4.82 -12.34
CA PRO A 125 2.50 -6.21 -11.98
C PRO A 125 3.93 -6.58 -11.59
N HIS A 126 4.06 -7.34 -10.51
CA HIS A 126 5.32 -7.88 -10.04
C HIS A 126 5.10 -9.24 -9.36
N PHE A 127 6.17 -10.00 -9.23
CA PHE A 127 6.16 -11.34 -8.66
C PHE A 127 7.40 -11.58 -7.80
N VAL A 128 7.33 -12.57 -6.94
CA VAL A 128 8.34 -12.80 -5.90
C VAL A 128 8.66 -14.28 -5.75
N ALA A 129 9.91 -14.56 -5.43
CA ALA A 129 10.36 -15.84 -4.90
C ALA A 129 11.24 -15.61 -3.66
N VAL A 130 11.22 -16.56 -2.73
CA VAL A 130 12.02 -16.55 -1.50
C VAL A 130 12.63 -17.93 -1.32
N GLN A 131 13.95 -18.02 -1.19
CA GLN A 131 14.68 -19.28 -1.05
C GLN A 131 15.01 -19.61 0.41
N GLU A 132 15.12 -18.58 1.24
CA GLU A 132 15.41 -18.63 2.67
C GLU A 132 14.42 -17.77 3.44
N PRO A 133 14.32 -17.84 4.77
CA PRO A 133 13.44 -16.91 5.51
C PRO A 133 13.85 -15.46 5.29
N VAL A 134 12.87 -14.60 4.94
CA VAL A 134 13.11 -13.19 4.63
C VAL A 134 12.22 -12.30 5.50
N LEU A 135 12.79 -11.20 5.95
CA LEU A 135 12.08 -10.10 6.61
C LEU A 135 12.20 -8.84 5.74
N ILE A 136 11.07 -8.24 5.40
CA ILE A 136 11.02 -6.96 4.69
C ILE A 136 10.23 -5.93 5.49
N GLN A 137 10.50 -4.65 5.24
CA GLN A 137 9.68 -3.53 5.68
C GLN A 137 9.06 -2.87 4.46
N VAL A 138 7.77 -2.59 4.56
CA VAL A 138 6.96 -1.98 3.49
C VAL A 138 6.35 -0.71 4.03
N SER A 139 6.46 0.38 3.26
CA SER A 139 5.77 1.64 3.52
C SER A 139 4.94 2.04 2.30
N GLY A 140 3.81 2.69 2.54
CA GLY A 140 2.91 3.16 1.49
C GLY A 140 1.83 4.07 2.04
N THR A 141 0.87 4.41 1.19
CA THR A 141 -0.32 5.19 1.57
C THR A 141 -1.56 4.38 1.23
N GLY A 142 -2.29 3.97 2.27
CA GLY A 142 -3.50 3.16 2.11
C GLY A 142 -4.72 3.94 1.59
N PRO A 143 -5.76 3.23 1.19
CA PRO A 143 -5.96 1.80 1.37
C PRO A 143 -5.11 0.96 0.40
N SER A 144 -4.40 -0.01 0.96
CA SER A 144 -3.61 -0.99 0.23
C SER A 144 -4.37 -2.31 0.07
N GLY A 145 -3.96 -3.08 -0.91
CA GLY A 145 -4.55 -4.38 -1.21
C GLY A 145 -3.64 -5.18 -2.14
N ARG A 146 -4.14 -6.33 -2.61
CA ARG A 146 -3.48 -7.14 -3.61
C ARG A 146 -4.50 -7.66 -4.62
N VAL A 147 -4.16 -7.55 -5.90
CA VAL A 147 -4.95 -8.10 -7.00
C VAL A 147 -4.04 -8.99 -7.83
N PHE A 148 -4.34 -10.29 -7.87
CA PHE A 148 -3.58 -11.22 -8.72
C PHE A 148 -3.89 -11.00 -10.19
N VAL A 149 -2.85 -11.01 -11.01
CA VAL A 149 -2.99 -11.02 -12.46
C VAL A 149 -3.61 -12.36 -12.85
N LYS A 150 -4.75 -12.32 -13.56
CA LYS A 150 -5.34 -13.53 -14.11
C LYS A 150 -4.41 -14.06 -15.21
N PRO A 151 -4.13 -15.39 -15.26
CA PRO A 151 -3.48 -15.96 -16.43
C PRO A 151 -4.28 -15.56 -17.67
N ALA A 152 -3.59 -15.09 -18.71
CA ALA A 152 -4.25 -14.89 -20.00
C ALA A 152 -4.91 -16.22 -20.38
N ASP A 153 -6.22 -16.24 -20.60
CA ASP A 153 -6.90 -17.41 -21.11
C ASP A 153 -6.15 -17.84 -22.37
N SER A 154 -5.60 -19.04 -22.33
CA SER A 154 -5.03 -19.65 -23.53
C SER A 154 -6.18 -19.68 -24.54
N ALA A 155 -6.14 -18.77 -25.51
CA ALA A 155 -7.08 -18.78 -26.63
C ALA A 155 -7.05 -20.20 -27.22
N LYS A 156 -8.21 -20.85 -27.12
CA LYS A 156 -8.44 -22.14 -27.76
C LYS A 156 -8.52 -21.94 -29.25
#